data_0c2a027a1f3e35a9e20f9a4aa1ba6b2a
#
_entry.id   0c2a027a1f3e35a9e20f9a4aa1ba6b2a
#
_cell.length_a   1.000
_cell.length_b   1.000
_cell.length_c   1.000
_cell.angle_alpha   90.00
_cell.angle_beta   90.00
_cell.angle_gamma   90.00
#
_symmetry.space_group_name_H-M   'P 1'
#
loop_
_entity.id
_entity.type
_entity.pdbx_description
1 polymer ?
#
loop_
_entity_poly.entity_id
_entity_poly.type
_entity_poly.pdbx_seq_one_letter_code
_entity_poly.pdbx_strand_id
1 'polypeptide(L)'
;ITTTTKSLTLAKGATYKKLASSITVTPVTSKEKVSYSSSNKKVATVSSKGVIKAKKAGTTKITVKSGKKKIVVTVKVTGVKTTNLSGVPAAKSVSKGKSFKIKAIATPKNTDEKITFKSSNKKVATVTSKGVVKGLKKGTATITVQSGSKKMTCKVTVK
;
A
#
# COMPACT_ATOMS: atom_id res chain seq x y z
N ILE A 1 -15.14 -31.91 -1.98
CA ILE A 1 -15.28 -30.46 -1.86
C ILE A 1 -14.73 -29.79 -3.10
N THR A 2 -15.48 -28.87 -3.70
CA THR A 2 -15.12 -28.08 -4.87
C THR A 2 -15.43 -26.59 -4.65
N THR A 3 -14.90 -25.73 -5.49
CA THR A 3 -15.23 -24.30 -5.51
C THR A 3 -15.19 -23.74 -6.92
N THR A 4 -16.08 -22.82 -7.22
CA THR A 4 -16.03 -22.02 -8.47
C THR A 4 -15.02 -20.88 -8.36
N THR A 5 -14.61 -20.49 -7.14
CA THR A 5 -13.66 -19.40 -6.87
C THR A 5 -12.26 -19.96 -6.68
N LYS A 6 -11.40 -19.92 -7.70
CA LYS A 6 -9.99 -20.34 -7.62
C LYS A 6 -9.04 -19.20 -7.20
N SER A 7 -9.36 -17.97 -7.58
CA SER A 7 -8.58 -16.78 -7.25
C SER A 7 -9.46 -15.55 -7.06
N LEU A 8 -8.99 -14.60 -6.25
CA LEU A 8 -9.64 -13.32 -5.95
C LEU A 8 -8.62 -12.20 -5.97
N THR A 9 -9.00 -11.05 -6.53
CA THR A 9 -8.26 -9.81 -6.36
C THR A 9 -9.12 -8.83 -5.55
N LEU A 10 -8.59 -8.37 -4.43
CA LEU A 10 -9.29 -7.48 -3.51
C LEU A 10 -8.47 -6.21 -3.27
N ALA A 11 -9.12 -5.05 -3.21
CA ALA A 11 -8.47 -3.84 -2.74
C ALA A 11 -8.19 -3.94 -1.23
N LYS A 12 -7.13 -3.33 -0.74
CA LYS A 12 -6.86 -3.19 0.70
C LYS A 12 -8.07 -2.59 1.42
N GLY A 13 -8.49 -3.21 2.50
CA GLY A 13 -9.68 -2.84 3.28
C GLY A 13 -10.98 -3.50 2.81
N ALA A 14 -11.01 -4.08 1.60
CA ALA A 14 -12.19 -4.76 1.08
C ALA A 14 -12.54 -6.03 1.86
N THR A 15 -13.83 -6.35 1.85
CA THR A 15 -14.38 -7.57 2.45
C THR A 15 -15.10 -8.38 1.37
N TYR A 16 -14.78 -9.67 1.27
CA TYR A 16 -15.43 -10.62 0.36
C TYR A 16 -16.26 -11.63 1.15
N LYS A 17 -17.57 -11.63 0.95
CA LYS A 17 -18.56 -12.43 1.72
C LYS A 17 -19.04 -13.70 0.98
N LYS A 18 -18.72 -13.84 -0.32
CA LYS A 18 -19.27 -14.92 -1.18
C LYS A 18 -18.45 -16.21 -1.21
N LEU A 19 -17.35 -16.34 -0.43
CA LEU A 19 -16.53 -17.56 -0.49
C LEU A 19 -17.33 -18.80 -0.06
N ALA A 20 -18.04 -18.74 1.05
CA ALA A 20 -18.82 -19.88 1.55
C ALA A 20 -19.85 -20.38 0.54
N SER A 21 -20.56 -19.47 -0.15
CA SER A 21 -21.56 -19.83 -1.18
C SER A 21 -20.95 -20.37 -2.48
N SER A 22 -19.65 -20.21 -2.69
CA SER A 22 -18.93 -20.77 -3.84
C SER A 22 -18.39 -22.19 -3.60
N ILE A 23 -18.62 -22.75 -2.41
CA ILE A 23 -18.07 -24.05 -1.98
C ILE A 23 -19.18 -25.08 -2.02
N THR A 24 -18.93 -26.19 -2.71
CA THR A 24 -19.79 -27.35 -2.76
C THR A 24 -19.13 -28.53 -2.05
N VAL A 25 -19.82 -29.14 -1.09
CA VAL A 25 -19.40 -30.36 -0.41
C VAL A 25 -20.26 -31.52 -0.91
N THR A 26 -19.66 -32.56 -1.42
CA THR A 26 -20.33 -33.79 -1.89
C THR A 26 -19.86 -35.02 -1.12
N PRO A 27 -20.77 -35.91 -0.70
CA PRO A 27 -22.23 -35.85 -0.88
C PRO A 27 -22.85 -34.71 -0.04
N VAL A 28 -24.01 -34.21 -0.47
CA VAL A 28 -24.73 -33.11 0.22
C VAL A 28 -25.16 -33.51 1.64
N THR A 29 -25.26 -34.79 1.89
CA THR A 29 -25.56 -35.38 3.23
C THR A 29 -24.37 -35.40 4.17
N SER A 30 -23.18 -34.92 3.74
CA SER A 30 -22.00 -34.87 4.58
C SER A 30 -22.22 -33.97 5.81
N LYS A 31 -21.98 -34.52 7.02
CA LYS A 31 -22.01 -33.80 8.28
C LYS A 31 -20.67 -33.11 8.59
N GLU A 32 -19.68 -33.21 7.69
CA GLU A 32 -18.36 -32.64 7.91
C GLU A 32 -18.38 -31.10 7.86
N LYS A 33 -17.90 -30.46 8.91
CA LYS A 33 -17.81 -29.00 9.00
C LYS A 33 -16.77 -28.46 8.04
N VAL A 34 -17.12 -27.38 7.35
CA VAL A 34 -16.18 -26.61 6.54
C VAL A 34 -15.40 -25.63 7.43
N SER A 35 -14.10 -25.66 7.31
CA SER A 35 -13.19 -24.77 8.03
C SER A 35 -12.33 -23.95 7.06
N TYR A 36 -11.89 -22.77 7.49
CA TYR A 36 -11.15 -21.81 6.69
C TYR A 36 -9.88 -21.39 7.42
N SER A 37 -8.77 -21.28 6.67
CA SER A 37 -7.52 -20.74 7.20
C SER A 37 -6.80 -19.89 6.17
N SER A 38 -6.03 -18.91 6.62
CA SER A 38 -5.19 -18.07 5.78
C SER A 38 -3.72 -18.38 6.02
N SER A 39 -2.94 -18.57 4.96
CA SER A 39 -1.49 -18.78 5.04
C SER A 39 -0.75 -17.52 5.50
N ASN A 40 -1.32 -16.32 5.29
CA ASN A 40 -0.76 -15.06 5.75
C ASN A 40 -1.85 -14.09 6.23
N LYS A 41 -2.14 -14.13 7.53
CA LYS A 41 -3.14 -13.28 8.19
C LYS A 41 -2.80 -11.77 8.17
N LYS A 42 -1.55 -11.40 7.87
CA LYS A 42 -1.15 -9.98 7.67
C LYS A 42 -1.66 -9.45 6.33
N VAL A 43 -1.77 -10.29 5.30
CA VAL A 43 -2.29 -9.93 3.97
C VAL A 43 -3.82 -9.99 3.96
N ALA A 44 -4.41 -11.11 4.32
CA ALA A 44 -5.86 -11.23 4.47
C ALA A 44 -6.22 -12.28 5.54
N THR A 45 -7.32 -12.05 6.24
CA THR A 45 -7.92 -13.01 7.18
C THR A 45 -9.18 -13.60 6.59
N VAL A 46 -9.56 -14.77 7.07
CA VAL A 46 -10.85 -15.41 6.78
C VAL A 46 -11.52 -15.81 8.09
N SER A 47 -12.83 -15.58 8.18
CA SER A 47 -13.63 -15.99 9.34
C SER A 47 -14.12 -17.43 9.19
N SER A 48 -14.67 -18.00 10.29
CA SER A 48 -15.35 -19.30 10.28
C SER A 48 -16.56 -19.38 9.33
N LYS A 49 -17.15 -18.23 8.97
CA LYS A 49 -18.22 -18.09 7.99
C LYS A 49 -17.71 -17.89 6.55
N GLY A 50 -16.41 -18.05 6.28
CA GLY A 50 -15.83 -17.86 4.94
C GLY A 50 -15.74 -16.40 4.48
N VAL A 51 -15.84 -15.42 5.38
CA VAL A 51 -15.71 -13.99 5.03
C VAL A 51 -14.24 -13.63 5.01
N ILE A 52 -13.73 -13.17 3.86
CA ILE A 52 -12.34 -12.72 3.69
C ILE A 52 -12.25 -11.22 3.89
N LYS A 53 -11.32 -10.75 4.73
CA LYS A 53 -10.98 -9.33 4.92
C LYS A 53 -9.56 -9.04 4.46
N ALA A 54 -9.41 -8.22 3.43
CA ALA A 54 -8.13 -7.77 2.87
C ALA A 54 -7.49 -6.71 3.79
N LYS A 55 -6.25 -6.93 4.26
CA LYS A 55 -5.57 -6.06 5.23
C LYS A 55 -4.40 -5.28 4.65
N LYS A 56 -3.52 -5.95 3.94
CA LYS A 56 -2.27 -5.37 3.40
C LYS A 56 -2.02 -5.91 2.01
N ALA A 57 -1.44 -5.09 1.13
CA ALA A 57 -1.01 -5.50 -0.20
C ALA A 57 -0.09 -6.73 -0.15
N GLY A 58 -0.33 -7.67 -1.05
CA GLY A 58 0.38 -8.94 -1.13
C GLY A 58 -0.52 -10.07 -1.59
N THR A 59 0.01 -11.29 -1.56
CA THR A 59 -0.72 -12.51 -1.93
C THR A 59 -0.76 -13.46 -0.75
N THR A 60 -1.91 -14.10 -0.53
CA THR A 60 -2.10 -15.16 0.47
C THR A 60 -2.97 -16.27 -0.10
N LYS A 61 -2.87 -17.45 0.49
CA LYS A 61 -3.70 -18.61 0.14
C LYS A 61 -4.73 -18.83 1.25
N ILE A 62 -5.99 -18.92 0.90
CA ILE A 62 -7.06 -19.33 1.80
C ILE A 62 -7.30 -20.82 1.56
N THR A 63 -7.05 -21.62 2.56
CA THR A 63 -7.34 -23.06 2.55
C THR A 63 -8.72 -23.29 3.14
N VAL A 64 -9.54 -24.02 2.42
CA VAL A 64 -10.85 -24.50 2.85
C VAL A 64 -10.77 -26.00 3.02
N LYS A 65 -11.15 -26.52 4.17
CA LYS A 65 -11.13 -27.95 4.51
C LYS A 65 -12.52 -28.45 4.88
N SER A 66 -12.84 -29.67 4.44
CA SER A 66 -13.99 -30.43 4.90
C SER A 66 -13.51 -31.88 5.04
N GLY A 67 -13.45 -32.38 6.28
CA GLY A 67 -12.81 -33.64 6.60
C GLY A 67 -11.35 -33.72 6.11
N LYS A 68 -11.00 -34.77 5.40
CA LYS A 68 -9.67 -34.97 4.80
C LYS A 68 -9.44 -34.18 3.49
N LYS A 69 -10.49 -33.65 2.88
CA LYS A 69 -10.41 -32.92 1.61
C LYS A 69 -10.12 -31.45 1.83
N LYS A 70 -9.33 -30.83 0.93
CA LYS A 70 -8.99 -29.42 0.96
C LYS A 70 -8.98 -28.81 -0.45
N ILE A 71 -9.32 -27.55 -0.52
CA ILE A 71 -9.13 -26.69 -1.70
C ILE A 71 -8.42 -25.40 -1.28
N VAL A 72 -7.77 -24.75 -2.23
CA VAL A 72 -7.01 -23.54 -2.00
C VAL A 72 -7.50 -22.43 -2.93
N VAL A 73 -7.80 -21.28 -2.36
CA VAL A 73 -8.17 -20.06 -3.10
C VAL A 73 -7.03 -19.05 -2.94
N THR A 74 -6.48 -18.59 -4.06
CA THR A 74 -5.43 -17.55 -4.06
C THR A 74 -6.08 -16.18 -3.93
N VAL A 75 -5.66 -15.40 -2.94
CA VAL A 75 -6.15 -14.03 -2.70
C VAL A 75 -5.01 -13.05 -2.90
N LYS A 76 -5.13 -12.20 -3.93
CA LYS A 76 -4.24 -11.07 -4.18
C LYS A 76 -4.88 -9.79 -3.62
N VAL A 77 -4.21 -9.13 -2.70
CA VAL A 77 -4.63 -7.82 -2.17
C VAL A 77 -3.81 -6.73 -2.85
N THR A 78 -4.50 -5.81 -3.52
CA THR A 78 -3.87 -4.64 -4.15
C THR A 78 -3.73 -3.51 -3.16
N GLY A 79 -2.58 -2.82 -3.18
CA GLY A 79 -2.34 -1.63 -2.38
C GLY A 79 -3.11 -0.41 -2.89
N VAL A 80 -3.22 0.59 -2.04
CA VAL A 80 -3.78 1.90 -2.39
C VAL A 80 -2.64 2.76 -2.95
N LYS A 81 -2.77 3.17 -4.22
CA LYS A 81 -1.79 4.03 -4.90
C LYS A 81 -2.05 5.50 -4.62
N THR A 82 -1.00 6.33 -4.72
CA THR A 82 -1.12 7.79 -4.68
C THR A 82 -1.74 8.28 -6.00
N THR A 83 -2.85 9.00 -5.89
CA THR A 83 -3.56 9.60 -7.02
C THR A 83 -3.17 11.05 -7.23
N ASN A 84 -2.80 11.75 -6.13
CA ASN A 84 -2.34 13.13 -6.19
C ASN A 84 -1.24 13.39 -5.15
N LEU A 85 -0.35 14.35 -5.44
CA LEU A 85 0.69 14.87 -4.57
C LEU A 85 0.53 16.40 -4.52
N SER A 86 0.57 16.99 -3.33
CA SER A 86 0.39 18.43 -3.10
C SER A 86 1.28 18.95 -1.96
N GLY A 87 1.19 20.25 -1.63
CA GLY A 87 1.95 20.86 -0.54
C GLY A 87 3.44 21.06 -0.84
N VAL A 88 3.83 20.97 -2.12
CA VAL A 88 5.21 21.22 -2.59
C VAL A 88 5.25 22.61 -3.25
N PRO A 89 5.92 23.62 -2.69
CA PRO A 89 6.05 24.92 -3.34
C PRO A 89 6.89 24.79 -4.63
N ALA A 90 6.53 25.55 -5.68
CA ALA A 90 7.30 25.55 -6.94
C ALA A 90 8.72 26.08 -6.74
N ALA A 91 8.89 27.11 -5.89
CA ALA A 91 10.18 27.68 -5.53
C ALA A 91 10.22 28.14 -4.07
N LYS A 92 11.43 28.16 -3.47
CA LYS A 92 11.66 28.65 -2.12
C LYS A 92 13.11 29.15 -1.99
N SER A 93 13.29 30.32 -1.35
CA SER A 93 14.61 30.81 -0.98
C SER A 93 14.93 30.48 0.48
N VAL A 94 16.18 30.24 0.79
CA VAL A 94 16.67 29.97 2.15
C VAL A 94 18.09 30.52 2.29
N SER A 95 18.41 31.14 3.44
CA SER A 95 19.77 31.58 3.72
C SER A 95 20.69 30.40 4.03
N LYS A 96 21.99 30.54 3.71
CA LYS A 96 23.01 29.52 4.06
C LYS A 96 22.90 29.17 5.57
N GLY A 97 22.93 27.87 5.87
CA GLY A 97 22.81 27.30 7.22
C GLY A 97 21.38 27.21 7.77
N LYS A 98 20.40 27.89 7.16
CA LYS A 98 19.00 27.81 7.58
C LYS A 98 18.26 26.65 6.91
N SER A 99 17.11 26.29 7.45
CA SER A 99 16.28 25.18 6.97
C SER A 99 14.82 25.58 6.88
N PHE A 100 14.08 24.89 6.00
CA PHE A 100 12.62 24.92 5.96
C PHE A 100 12.06 23.53 5.69
N LYS A 101 10.77 23.32 5.94
CA LYS A 101 10.12 22.02 5.71
C LYS A 101 9.14 22.09 4.55
N ILE A 102 9.27 21.15 3.61
CA ILE A 102 8.26 20.88 2.58
C ILE A 102 7.18 19.98 3.22
N LYS A 103 5.93 20.47 3.28
CA LYS A 103 4.77 19.74 3.83
C LYS A 103 4.04 18.99 2.72
N ALA A 104 4.72 18.06 2.06
CA ALA A 104 4.12 17.28 0.99
C ALA A 104 3.00 16.36 1.52
N ILE A 105 1.90 16.27 0.78
CA ILE A 105 0.71 15.49 1.10
C ILE A 105 0.40 14.57 -0.08
N ALA A 106 0.35 13.26 0.17
CA ALA A 106 -0.10 12.27 -0.80
C ALA A 106 -1.58 11.93 -0.55
N THR A 107 -2.35 11.88 -1.62
CA THR A 107 -3.77 11.52 -1.60
C THR A 107 -3.98 10.23 -2.40
N PRO A 108 -4.81 9.28 -1.91
CA PRO A 108 -5.54 9.29 -0.64
C PRO A 108 -4.60 9.12 0.57
N LYS A 109 -5.03 9.60 1.74
CA LYS A 109 -4.23 9.61 2.98
C LYS A 109 -3.79 8.21 3.46
N ASN A 110 -4.52 7.16 3.06
CA ASN A 110 -4.23 5.76 3.35
C ASN A 110 -3.41 5.07 2.25
N THR A 111 -2.77 5.83 1.34
CA THR A 111 -1.88 5.25 0.32
C THR A 111 -0.78 4.39 0.96
N ASP A 112 -0.41 3.31 0.28
CA ASP A 112 0.70 2.45 0.68
C ASP A 112 2.06 2.95 0.14
N GLU A 113 2.05 4.01 -0.69
CA GLU A 113 3.22 4.58 -1.32
C GLU A 113 3.80 5.71 -0.45
N LYS A 114 5.07 5.57 -0.08
CA LYS A 114 5.76 6.56 0.75
C LYS A 114 6.14 7.81 -0.05
N ILE A 115 6.08 8.97 0.60
CA ILE A 115 6.67 10.19 0.06
C ILE A 115 8.19 10.13 0.22
N THR A 116 8.91 10.40 -0.86
CA THR A 116 10.38 10.45 -0.90
C THR A 116 10.85 11.80 -1.38
N PHE A 117 12.03 12.21 -0.93
CA PHE A 117 12.64 13.50 -1.26
C PHE A 117 14.05 13.28 -1.82
N LYS A 118 14.43 14.00 -2.87
CA LYS A 118 15.76 13.95 -3.47
C LYS A 118 16.22 15.35 -3.87
N SER A 119 17.45 15.71 -3.54
CA SER A 119 18.09 16.93 -4.02
C SER A 119 18.91 16.67 -5.28
N SER A 120 18.81 17.55 -6.26
CA SER A 120 19.63 17.52 -7.48
C SER A 120 21.09 17.90 -7.20
N ASN A 121 21.33 18.71 -6.16
CA ASN A 121 22.68 19.14 -5.77
C ASN A 121 22.80 19.22 -4.24
N LYS A 122 23.30 18.15 -3.64
CA LYS A 122 23.49 18.04 -2.19
C LYS A 122 24.57 18.99 -1.64
N LYS A 123 25.45 19.52 -2.48
CA LYS A 123 26.45 20.54 -2.07
C LYS A 123 25.80 21.90 -1.85
N VAL A 124 24.71 22.21 -2.56
CA VAL A 124 23.94 23.46 -2.42
C VAL A 124 22.85 23.32 -1.35
N ALA A 125 22.01 22.28 -1.45
CA ALA A 125 20.96 22.03 -0.49
C ALA A 125 20.73 20.53 -0.28
N THR A 126 20.55 20.12 0.96
CA THR A 126 20.18 18.75 1.34
C THR A 126 18.71 18.68 1.71
N VAL A 127 18.14 17.48 1.65
CA VAL A 127 16.77 17.22 2.12
C VAL A 127 16.72 15.90 2.88
N THR A 128 16.02 15.88 4.01
CA THR A 128 15.79 14.68 4.82
C THR A 128 14.57 13.89 4.32
N SER A 129 14.43 12.64 4.76
CA SER A 129 13.24 11.82 4.52
C SER A 129 11.94 12.42 5.10
N LYS A 130 12.06 13.37 6.04
CA LYS A 130 10.93 14.11 6.62
C LYS A 130 10.61 15.42 5.87
N GLY A 131 11.29 15.68 4.74
CA GLY A 131 11.10 16.88 3.92
C GLY A 131 11.74 18.16 4.47
N VAL A 132 12.67 18.07 5.43
CA VAL A 132 13.43 19.23 5.90
C VAL A 132 14.56 19.51 4.93
N VAL A 133 14.53 20.69 4.32
CA VAL A 133 15.55 21.19 3.38
C VAL A 133 16.49 22.13 4.11
N LYS A 134 17.80 21.94 4.00
CA LYS A 134 18.85 22.80 4.57
C LYS A 134 19.71 23.37 3.46
N GLY A 135 19.88 24.71 3.43
CA GLY A 135 20.79 25.41 2.55
C GLY A 135 22.23 25.31 3.06
N LEU A 136 23.17 24.82 2.23
CA LEU A 136 24.55 24.61 2.59
C LEU A 136 25.51 25.62 1.93
N LYS A 137 25.31 25.91 0.64
CA LYS A 137 26.16 26.79 -0.15
C LYS A 137 25.29 27.64 -1.08
N LYS A 138 25.66 28.88 -1.31
CA LYS A 138 25.03 29.77 -2.28
C LYS A 138 24.90 29.09 -3.64
N GLY A 139 23.71 29.15 -4.23
CA GLY A 139 23.38 28.51 -5.52
C GLY A 139 21.95 28.00 -5.57
N THR A 140 21.66 27.19 -6.56
CA THR A 140 20.32 26.62 -6.79
C THR A 140 20.38 25.09 -6.81
N ALA A 141 19.38 24.47 -6.18
CA ALA A 141 19.15 23.02 -6.23
C ALA A 141 17.65 22.76 -6.42
N THR A 142 17.30 21.69 -7.10
CA THR A 142 15.91 21.23 -7.26
C THR A 142 15.66 20.07 -6.30
N ILE A 143 14.66 20.25 -5.43
CA ILE A 143 14.18 19.17 -4.58
C ILE A 143 13.04 18.47 -5.31
N THR A 144 13.23 17.20 -5.61
CA THR A 144 12.20 16.33 -6.17
C THR A 144 11.47 15.62 -5.03
N VAL A 145 10.15 15.70 -5.03
CA VAL A 145 9.24 15.00 -4.10
C VAL A 145 8.43 14.00 -4.91
N GLN A 146 8.39 12.75 -4.48
CA GLN A 146 7.72 11.68 -5.21
C GLN A 146 6.95 10.76 -4.27
N SER A 147 5.78 10.30 -4.72
CA SER A 147 5.00 9.24 -4.08
C SER A 147 4.39 8.37 -5.18
N GLY A 148 4.83 7.12 -5.30
CA GLY A 148 4.49 6.24 -6.41
C GLY A 148 4.86 6.85 -7.76
N SER A 149 3.89 6.97 -8.66
CA SER A 149 4.06 7.62 -9.97
C SER A 149 3.95 9.14 -9.93
N LYS A 150 3.48 9.73 -8.81
CA LYS A 150 3.29 11.19 -8.70
C LYS A 150 4.58 11.88 -8.26
N LYS A 151 4.91 12.98 -8.93
CA LYS A 151 6.14 13.72 -8.77
C LYS A 151 5.89 15.23 -8.80
N MET A 152 6.53 15.97 -7.90
CA MET A 152 6.59 17.43 -7.89
C MET A 152 8.01 17.89 -7.61
N THR A 153 8.32 19.11 -8.00
CA THR A 153 9.64 19.71 -7.80
C THR A 153 9.54 21.06 -7.12
N CYS A 154 10.54 21.38 -6.29
CA CYS A 154 10.73 22.68 -5.67
C CYS A 154 12.11 23.21 -6.03
N LYS A 155 12.18 24.36 -6.70
CA LYS A 155 13.44 25.08 -6.96
C LYS A 155 13.88 25.79 -5.68
N VAL A 156 14.99 25.40 -5.11
CA VAL A 156 15.55 25.99 -3.89
C VAL A 156 16.71 26.86 -4.23
N THR A 157 16.63 28.17 -3.87
CA THR A 157 17.71 29.14 -4.03
C THR A 157 18.33 29.42 -2.65
N VAL A 158 19.60 29.09 -2.48
CA VAL A 158 20.36 29.40 -1.26
C VAL A 158 21.09 30.74 -1.47
N LYS A 159 20.83 31.69 -0.58
CA LYS A 159 21.43 33.04 -0.54
C LYS A 159 22.59 33.09 0.47
#